data_800bbef0c2ed97a0ef6de32867954f40
#
_entry.id   800bbef0c2ed97a0ef6de32867954f40
#
_cell.length_a   1.000
_cell.length_b   1.000
_cell.length_c   1.000
_cell.angle_alpha   90.00
_cell.angle_beta   90.00
_cell.angle_gamma   90.00
#
_symmetry.space_group_name_H-M   'P 1'
#
loop_
_entity.id
_entity.type
_entity.pdbx_description
1 polymer ?
#
loop_
_entity_poly.entity_id
_entity_poly.type
_entity_poly.pdbx_seq_one_letter_code
_entity_poly.pdbx_strand_id
1 'polypeptide(L)'
;MCGIYGITEHNPALINDYIKICSHRGPDGNKVWWDPDNKLTLGHNLLSIMSDPKLSVQPWKTPAGNWLIYNGEIFNYYELKDKYKGKGFAGITGCDTELLAWGLDTFGLDFLEEIDSMHSFAYYKVKQDELWISRDHAGIKPLYYAEVKQGLIFGSEIKGLLKYVN
;
A
#
# COMPACT_ATOMS: atom_id res chain seq x y z
N MET A 1 -11.14 -2.59 7.87
CA MET A 1 -10.41 -1.91 6.75
C MET A 1 -8.93 -1.97 7.04
N CYS A 2 -8.11 -2.28 6.05
CA CYS A 2 -6.66 -2.28 6.21
C CYS A 2 -6.11 -0.93 6.70
N GLY A 3 -4.88 -0.92 7.19
CA GLY A 3 -4.15 0.28 7.54
C GLY A 3 -2.83 0.32 6.78
N ILE A 4 -2.51 1.46 6.17
CA ILE A 4 -1.22 1.70 5.51
C ILE A 4 -0.47 2.82 6.24
N TYR A 5 0.85 2.68 6.35
CA TYR A 5 1.73 3.62 7.07
C TYR A 5 3.08 3.69 6.39
N GLY A 6 3.70 4.86 6.40
CA GLY A 6 5.06 5.00 5.90
C GLY A 6 5.75 6.27 6.38
N ILE A 7 7.08 6.23 6.33
CA ILE A 7 7.95 7.38 6.57
C ILE A 7 9.18 7.28 5.67
N THR A 8 9.60 8.43 5.09
CA THR A 8 10.75 8.51 4.19
C THR A 8 12.07 8.58 4.97
N GLU A 9 12.27 7.61 5.84
CA GLU A 9 13.50 7.32 6.59
C GLU A 9 13.48 5.89 7.10
N HIS A 10 14.62 5.42 7.61
CA HIS A 10 14.69 4.15 8.32
C HIS A 10 14.18 4.30 9.77
N ASN A 11 12.92 4.00 10.01
CA ASN A 11 12.34 4.04 11.34
C ASN A 11 11.31 2.94 11.59
N PRO A 12 11.74 1.66 11.63
CA PRO A 12 10.82 0.54 11.88
C PRO A 12 10.11 0.62 13.23
N ALA A 13 10.76 1.20 14.25
CA ALA A 13 10.18 1.37 15.58
C ALA A 13 8.95 2.28 15.53
N LEU A 14 9.05 3.42 14.84
CA LEU A 14 7.96 4.36 14.63
C LEU A 14 6.79 3.69 13.90
N ILE A 15 7.07 2.98 12.82
CA ILE A 15 6.02 2.31 12.04
C ILE A 15 5.36 1.17 12.84
N ASN A 16 6.11 0.41 13.64
CA ASN A 16 5.54 -0.58 14.56
C ASN A 16 4.61 0.05 15.61
N ASP A 17 4.98 1.20 16.16
CA ASP A 17 4.11 1.94 17.08
C ASP A 17 2.84 2.44 16.37
N TYR A 18 2.95 2.93 15.13
CA TYR A 18 1.81 3.33 14.33
C TYR A 18 0.85 2.15 14.07
N ILE A 19 1.38 0.99 13.69
CA ILE A 19 0.65 -0.27 13.52
C ILE A 19 -0.13 -0.61 14.80
N LYS A 20 0.52 -0.53 15.98
CA LYS A 20 -0.13 -0.83 17.28
C LYS A 20 -1.27 0.14 17.60
N ILE A 21 -1.05 1.45 17.42
CA ILE A 21 -2.07 2.48 17.64
C ILE A 21 -3.30 2.25 16.75
N CYS A 22 -3.09 1.71 15.55
CA CYS A 22 -4.11 1.49 14.54
C CYS A 22 -4.50 -0.01 14.37
N SER A 23 -4.23 -0.86 15.36
CA SER A 23 -4.46 -2.32 15.29
C SER A 23 -5.92 -2.72 15.03
N HIS A 24 -6.90 -1.87 15.42
CA HIS A 24 -8.32 -2.06 15.14
C HIS A 24 -8.66 -2.04 13.62
N ARG A 25 -7.76 -1.53 12.76
CA ARG A 25 -7.98 -1.49 11.32
C ARG A 25 -7.79 -2.84 10.64
N GLY A 26 -6.89 -3.67 11.16
CA GLY A 26 -6.59 -4.96 10.55
C GLY A 26 -6.05 -5.95 11.57
N PRO A 27 -6.94 -6.81 12.13
CA PRO A 27 -6.56 -7.77 13.16
C PRO A 27 -5.92 -9.05 12.58
N ASP A 28 -5.99 -9.28 11.27
CA ASP A 28 -5.61 -10.54 10.63
C ASP A 28 -4.10 -10.68 10.40
N GLY A 29 -3.36 -9.58 10.55
CA GLY A 29 -1.90 -9.57 10.45
C GLY A 29 -1.33 -8.17 10.34
N ASN A 30 -0.03 -8.10 10.51
CA ASN A 30 0.71 -6.87 10.27
C ASN A 30 2.15 -7.18 9.84
N LYS A 31 2.76 -6.24 9.15
CA LYS A 31 4.15 -6.37 8.72
C LYS A 31 4.77 -4.99 8.52
N VAL A 32 6.07 -4.91 8.80
CA VAL A 32 6.91 -3.76 8.48
C VAL A 32 7.97 -4.20 7.47
N TRP A 33 8.26 -3.34 6.53
CA TRP A 33 9.37 -3.45 5.61
C TRP A 33 10.11 -2.12 5.54
N TRP A 34 11.41 -2.15 5.34
CA TRP A 34 12.23 -0.96 5.10
C TRP A 34 13.20 -1.18 3.94
N ASP A 35 13.48 -0.09 3.25
CA ASP A 35 14.46 -0.08 2.18
C ASP A 35 15.86 -0.34 2.74
N PRO A 36 16.67 -1.24 2.12
CA PRO A 36 18.03 -1.52 2.56
C PRO A 36 18.96 -0.29 2.62
N ASP A 37 18.71 0.70 1.76
CA ASP A 37 19.46 1.98 1.75
C ASP A 37 18.90 3.00 2.77
N ASN A 38 17.97 2.55 3.64
CA ASN A 38 17.39 3.32 4.75
C ASN A 38 16.58 4.57 4.36
N LYS A 39 16.03 4.61 3.16
CA LYS A 39 15.29 5.78 2.65
C LYS A 39 13.80 5.74 2.94
N LEU A 40 13.24 4.57 3.22
CA LEU A 40 11.81 4.37 3.39
C LEU A 40 11.52 3.24 4.37
N THR A 41 10.52 3.44 5.22
CA THR A 41 9.89 2.38 6.02
C THR A 41 8.41 2.34 5.73
N LEU A 42 7.87 1.17 5.40
CA LEU A 42 6.45 0.91 5.13
C LEU A 42 5.88 -0.06 6.16
N GLY A 43 4.63 0.13 6.53
CA GLY A 43 3.89 -0.75 7.42
C GLY A 43 2.45 -0.97 6.99
N HIS A 44 1.90 -2.12 7.37
CA HIS A 44 0.55 -2.51 7.01
C HIS A 44 -0.16 -3.25 8.15
N ASN A 45 -1.44 -2.94 8.38
CA ASN A 45 -2.38 -3.77 9.12
C ASN A 45 -3.36 -4.42 8.15
N LEU A 46 -3.45 -5.74 8.18
CA LEU A 46 -4.28 -6.52 7.27
C LEU A 46 -5.65 -6.81 7.86
N LEU A 47 -6.69 -6.47 7.13
CA LEU A 47 -8.02 -7.07 7.21
C LEU A 47 -8.27 -7.83 5.92
N SER A 48 -8.24 -9.17 5.97
CA SER A 48 -8.40 -10.03 4.80
C SER A 48 -9.88 -10.23 4.48
N ILE A 49 -10.29 -9.80 3.28
CA ILE A 49 -11.68 -9.91 2.82
C ILE A 49 -11.78 -10.84 1.62
N MET A 50 -10.86 -10.72 0.64
CA MET A 50 -10.97 -11.38 -0.66
C MET A 50 -10.16 -12.68 -0.78
N SER A 51 -9.14 -12.89 0.02
CA SER A 51 -8.22 -14.03 -0.13
C SER A 51 -7.68 -14.52 1.21
N ASP A 52 -6.98 -15.67 1.20
CA ASP A 52 -6.27 -16.17 2.37
C ASP A 52 -5.32 -15.07 2.92
N PRO A 53 -5.37 -14.77 4.23
CA PRO A 53 -4.49 -13.78 4.85
C PRO A 53 -3.01 -14.00 4.53
N LYS A 54 -2.57 -15.24 4.36
CA LYS A 54 -1.19 -15.57 4.00
C LYS A 54 -0.79 -15.11 2.60
N LEU A 55 -1.75 -14.99 1.69
CA LEU A 55 -1.55 -14.54 0.32
C LEU A 55 -1.73 -13.03 0.13
N SER A 56 -2.21 -12.33 1.17
CA SER A 56 -2.51 -10.89 1.14
C SER A 56 -1.52 -10.06 1.98
N VAL A 57 -0.45 -10.66 2.45
CA VAL A 57 0.53 -9.99 3.33
C VAL A 57 1.20 -8.82 2.61
N GLN A 58 1.11 -7.64 3.22
CA GLN A 58 1.75 -6.41 2.76
C GLN A 58 2.69 -5.85 3.83
N PRO A 59 3.75 -5.10 3.49
CA PRO A 59 4.11 -4.60 2.16
C PRO A 59 4.37 -5.71 1.15
N TRP A 60 3.80 -5.53 -0.05
CA TRP A 60 3.83 -6.49 -1.16
C TRP A 60 4.99 -6.18 -2.09
N LYS A 61 5.85 -7.17 -2.33
CA LYS A 61 6.91 -7.05 -3.33
C LYS A 61 6.34 -7.35 -4.71
N THR A 62 6.42 -6.38 -5.61
CA THR A 62 5.89 -6.53 -6.97
C THR A 62 6.82 -7.39 -7.86
N PRO A 63 6.32 -7.89 -9.01
CA PRO A 63 7.16 -8.65 -9.97
C PRO A 63 8.40 -7.85 -10.46
N ALA A 64 8.30 -6.53 -10.61
CA ALA A 64 9.41 -5.68 -11.00
C ALA A 64 10.41 -5.39 -9.85
N GLY A 65 10.10 -5.84 -8.63
CA GLY A 65 10.94 -5.65 -7.45
C GLY A 65 10.64 -4.39 -6.64
N ASN A 66 9.56 -3.69 -6.98
CA ASN A 66 9.04 -2.53 -6.26
C ASN A 66 8.21 -2.97 -5.03
N TRP A 67 7.72 -2.00 -4.24
CA TRP A 67 6.94 -2.30 -3.04
C TRP A 67 5.63 -1.54 -3.01
N LEU A 68 4.55 -2.23 -2.61
CA LEU A 68 3.20 -1.68 -2.53
C LEU A 68 2.62 -1.94 -1.13
N ILE A 69 2.00 -0.92 -0.55
CA ILE A 69 1.01 -1.04 0.52
C ILE A 69 -0.31 -0.44 0.04
N TYR A 70 -1.40 -1.16 0.27
CA TYR A 70 -2.70 -0.83 -0.29
C TYR A 70 -3.81 -1.09 0.73
N ASN A 71 -4.72 -0.14 0.84
CA ASN A 71 -5.97 -0.24 1.56
C ASN A 71 -7.09 0.16 0.62
N GLY A 72 -7.80 -0.81 0.08
CA GLY A 72 -8.80 -0.53 -0.93
C GLY A 72 -9.57 -1.76 -1.39
N GLU A 73 -10.30 -1.56 -2.47
CA GLU A 73 -10.96 -2.60 -3.24
C GLU A 73 -11.15 -2.13 -4.69
N ILE A 74 -10.80 -3.00 -5.64
CA ILE A 74 -11.00 -2.77 -7.08
C ILE A 74 -12.30 -3.48 -7.48
N PHE A 75 -13.36 -2.71 -7.71
CA PHE A 75 -14.69 -3.24 -7.98
C PHE A 75 -14.78 -3.99 -9.30
N ASN A 76 -14.07 -3.53 -10.33
CA ASN A 76 -13.98 -4.17 -11.64
C ASN A 76 -12.81 -5.18 -11.75
N TYR A 77 -12.37 -5.77 -10.60
CA TYR A 77 -11.26 -6.73 -10.54
C TYR A 77 -11.40 -7.88 -11.52
N TYR A 78 -12.57 -8.53 -11.58
CA TYR A 78 -12.78 -9.70 -12.44
C TYR A 78 -12.73 -9.34 -13.93
N GLU A 79 -13.27 -8.19 -14.31
CA GLU A 79 -13.24 -7.66 -15.68
C GLU A 79 -11.79 -7.38 -16.12
N LEU A 80 -11.01 -6.73 -15.27
CA LEU A 80 -9.59 -6.45 -15.53
C LEU A 80 -8.76 -7.72 -15.54
N LYS A 81 -9.02 -8.66 -14.64
CA LYS A 81 -8.38 -9.97 -14.62
C LYS A 81 -8.57 -10.70 -15.96
N ASP A 82 -9.79 -10.73 -16.48
CA ASP A 82 -10.09 -11.36 -17.77
C ASP A 82 -9.47 -10.57 -18.93
N LYS A 83 -9.52 -9.24 -18.91
CA LYS A 83 -8.89 -8.36 -19.91
C LYS A 83 -7.40 -8.59 -20.04
N TYR A 84 -6.70 -8.83 -18.92
CA TYR A 84 -5.25 -8.97 -18.86
C TYR A 84 -4.75 -10.41 -18.77
N LYS A 85 -5.66 -11.39 -18.75
CA LYS A 85 -5.32 -12.81 -18.86
C LYS A 85 -4.55 -13.06 -20.14
N GLY A 86 -3.36 -13.67 -20.01
CA GLY A 86 -2.46 -13.92 -21.14
C GLY A 86 -1.68 -12.69 -21.66
N LYS A 87 -1.84 -11.53 -21.03
CA LYS A 87 -1.09 -10.31 -21.34
C LYS A 87 -0.06 -9.94 -20.26
N GLY A 88 0.36 -10.92 -19.46
CA GLY A 88 1.37 -10.77 -18.42
C GLY A 88 0.82 -10.73 -16.99
N PHE A 89 -0.49 -10.58 -16.80
CA PHE A 89 -1.10 -10.73 -15.48
C PHE A 89 -1.33 -12.21 -15.15
N ALA A 90 -0.71 -12.70 -14.07
CA ALA A 90 -0.80 -14.10 -13.68
C ALA A 90 -2.04 -14.41 -12.82
N GLY A 91 -2.45 -13.49 -11.94
CA GLY A 91 -3.63 -13.62 -11.08
C GLY A 91 -3.57 -14.81 -10.12
N ILE A 92 -2.40 -15.04 -9.50
CA ILE A 92 -2.10 -16.22 -8.70
C ILE A 92 -2.84 -16.23 -7.37
N THR A 93 -2.90 -15.06 -6.72
CA THR A 93 -3.46 -14.97 -5.36
C THR A 93 -4.96 -14.74 -5.32
N GLY A 94 -5.53 -14.27 -6.42
CA GLY A 94 -6.91 -13.83 -6.46
C GLY A 94 -7.19 -12.53 -5.68
N CYS A 95 -6.14 -11.82 -5.27
CA CYS A 95 -6.21 -10.56 -4.54
C CYS A 95 -6.06 -9.36 -5.49
N ASP A 96 -6.85 -8.33 -5.27
CA ASP A 96 -6.78 -7.08 -6.05
C ASP A 96 -5.46 -6.32 -5.85
N THR A 97 -4.79 -6.50 -4.71
CA THR A 97 -3.43 -6.00 -4.48
C THR A 97 -2.44 -6.49 -5.54
N GLU A 98 -2.55 -7.76 -5.96
CA GLU A 98 -1.70 -8.33 -7.03
C GLU A 98 -1.96 -7.65 -8.37
N LEU A 99 -3.23 -7.39 -8.68
CA LEU A 99 -3.63 -6.70 -9.91
C LEU A 99 -3.11 -5.25 -9.91
N LEU A 100 -3.29 -4.53 -8.81
CA LEU A 100 -2.78 -3.16 -8.67
C LEU A 100 -1.25 -3.12 -8.81
N ALA A 101 -0.54 -4.03 -8.13
CA ALA A 101 0.92 -4.12 -8.19
C ALA A 101 1.42 -4.36 -9.62
N TRP A 102 0.82 -5.32 -10.33
CA TRP A 102 1.15 -5.61 -11.72
C TRP A 102 0.82 -4.44 -12.65
N GLY A 103 -0.33 -3.80 -12.45
CA GLY A 103 -0.76 -2.66 -13.28
C GLY A 103 0.16 -1.46 -13.12
N LEU A 104 0.55 -1.12 -11.88
CA LEU A 104 1.51 -0.05 -11.61
C LEU A 104 2.92 -0.35 -12.15
N ASP A 105 3.36 -1.62 -12.09
CA ASP A 105 4.63 -2.04 -12.71
C ASP A 105 4.61 -1.90 -14.24
N THR A 106 3.46 -2.17 -14.88
CA THR A 106 3.33 -2.27 -16.34
C THR A 106 2.97 -0.96 -17.00
N PHE A 107 2.02 -0.23 -16.44
CA PHE A 107 1.41 0.98 -17.04
C PHE A 107 1.70 2.25 -16.22
N GLY A 108 2.29 2.12 -15.04
CA GLY A 108 2.47 3.26 -14.15
C GLY A 108 1.13 3.80 -13.64
N LEU A 109 1.06 5.12 -13.44
CA LEU A 109 -0.14 5.79 -12.95
C LEU A 109 -1.32 5.77 -13.93
N ASP A 110 -1.06 5.57 -15.22
CA ASP A 110 -2.12 5.46 -16.24
C ASP A 110 -3.06 4.28 -15.96
N PHE A 111 -2.59 3.27 -15.23
CA PHE A 111 -3.44 2.15 -14.81
C PHE A 111 -4.60 2.58 -13.90
N LEU A 112 -4.47 3.70 -13.19
CA LEU A 112 -5.52 4.21 -12.31
C LEU A 112 -6.76 4.67 -13.08
N GLU A 113 -6.64 5.00 -14.35
CA GLU A 113 -7.77 5.35 -15.21
C GLU A 113 -8.65 4.14 -15.59
N GLU A 114 -8.08 2.93 -15.46
CA GLU A 114 -8.81 1.70 -15.78
C GLU A 114 -9.52 1.06 -14.58
N ILE A 115 -9.10 1.39 -13.36
CA ILE A 115 -9.67 0.80 -12.16
C ILE A 115 -10.87 1.59 -11.65
N ASP A 116 -11.97 0.89 -11.40
CA ASP A 116 -13.07 1.38 -10.58
C ASP A 116 -12.80 0.93 -9.13
N SER A 117 -12.43 1.88 -8.26
CA SER A 117 -11.91 1.51 -6.95
C SER A 117 -12.13 2.56 -5.87
N MET A 118 -12.21 2.10 -4.65
CA MET A 118 -11.95 2.90 -3.47
C MET A 118 -10.57 2.53 -2.94
N HIS A 119 -9.64 3.48 -2.83
CA HIS A 119 -8.27 3.15 -2.47
C HIS A 119 -7.49 4.22 -1.72
N SER A 120 -6.54 3.77 -0.95
CA SER A 120 -5.32 4.50 -0.61
C SER A 120 -4.13 3.56 -0.73
N PHE A 121 -3.06 4.00 -1.36
CA PHE A 121 -1.85 3.20 -1.48
C PHE A 121 -0.57 4.03 -1.40
N ALA A 122 0.53 3.35 -1.13
CA ALA A 122 1.87 3.84 -1.37
C ALA A 122 2.64 2.80 -2.20
N TYR A 123 3.24 3.26 -3.29
CA TYR A 123 4.02 2.44 -4.22
C TYR A 123 5.43 3.01 -4.34
N TYR A 124 6.44 2.20 -4.00
CA TYR A 124 7.84 2.61 -4.02
C TYR A 124 8.61 1.92 -5.13
N LYS A 125 9.11 2.71 -6.05
CA LYS A 125 9.97 2.31 -7.16
C LYS A 125 11.42 2.30 -6.71
N VAL A 126 11.91 1.14 -6.33
CA VAL A 126 13.24 0.99 -5.70
C VAL A 126 14.38 1.54 -6.55
N LYS A 127 14.40 1.23 -7.86
CA LYS A 127 15.48 1.65 -8.76
C LYS A 127 15.50 3.15 -9.02
N GLN A 128 14.34 3.80 -9.01
CA GLN A 128 14.19 5.23 -9.27
C GLN A 128 14.24 6.06 -7.98
N ASP A 129 14.17 5.41 -6.82
CA ASP A 129 14.02 6.06 -5.52
C ASP A 129 12.80 7.01 -5.48
N GLU A 130 11.67 6.51 -6.00
CA GLU A 130 10.46 7.30 -6.21
C GLU A 130 9.30 6.69 -5.43
N LEU A 131 8.64 7.50 -4.60
CA LEU A 131 7.48 7.12 -3.82
C LEU A 131 6.22 7.80 -4.37
N TRP A 132 5.24 7.00 -4.80
CA TRP A 132 3.91 7.47 -5.13
C TRP A 132 2.96 7.18 -3.98
N ILE A 133 2.22 8.18 -3.53
CA ILE A 133 1.10 8.03 -2.62
C ILE A 133 -0.17 8.49 -3.31
N SER A 134 -1.22 7.70 -3.23
CA SER A 134 -2.49 7.96 -3.90
C SER A 134 -3.68 7.70 -3.00
N ARG A 135 -4.75 8.44 -3.25
CA ARG A 135 -6.05 8.29 -2.61
C ARG A 135 -7.13 8.40 -3.66
N ASP A 136 -8.19 7.61 -3.55
CA ASP A 136 -9.33 7.68 -4.46
C ASP A 136 -9.96 9.08 -4.48
N HIS A 137 -10.53 9.46 -5.63
CA HIS A 137 -11.03 10.81 -5.89
C HIS A 137 -12.16 11.24 -4.94
N ALA A 138 -12.95 10.29 -4.43
CA ALA A 138 -14.02 10.54 -3.45
C ALA A 138 -13.49 10.56 -2.00
N GLY A 139 -12.23 10.16 -1.78
CA GLY A 139 -11.62 10.09 -0.46
C GLY A 139 -12.22 9.04 0.46
N ILE A 140 -12.77 7.95 -0.10
CA ILE A 140 -13.43 6.88 0.67
C ILE A 140 -12.43 6.18 1.58
N LYS A 141 -11.23 5.89 1.07
CA LYS A 141 -10.15 5.34 1.91
C LYS A 141 -9.30 6.49 2.47
N PRO A 142 -9.18 6.58 3.80
CA PRO A 142 -8.43 7.68 4.40
C PRO A 142 -6.92 7.56 4.14
N LEU A 143 -6.31 8.68 3.80
CA LEU A 143 -4.87 8.87 3.71
C LEU A 143 -4.53 10.28 4.17
N TYR A 144 -3.64 10.37 5.14
CA TYR A 144 -3.12 11.62 5.70
C TYR A 144 -1.61 11.63 5.59
N TYR A 145 -1.01 12.79 5.42
CA TYR A 145 0.43 12.94 5.40
C TYR A 145 0.85 14.25 6.08
N ALA A 146 2.08 14.30 6.50
CA ALA A 146 2.72 15.50 7.05
C ALA A 146 4.20 15.52 6.71
N GLU A 147 4.72 16.73 6.47
CA GLU A 147 6.15 16.94 6.39
C GLU A 147 6.76 16.94 7.78
N VAL A 148 7.89 16.27 7.91
CA VAL A 148 8.70 16.19 9.14
C VAL A 148 10.15 16.53 8.80
N LYS A 149 10.99 16.77 9.82
CA LYS A 149 12.40 17.14 9.59
C LYS A 149 13.15 16.20 8.63
N GLN A 150 12.81 14.93 8.66
CA GLN A 150 13.48 13.88 7.89
C GLN A 150 12.79 13.55 6.57
N GLY A 151 11.69 14.25 6.23
CA GLY A 151 10.96 14.02 4.98
C GLY A 151 9.45 13.96 5.18
N LEU A 152 8.81 12.86 4.79
CA LEU A 152 7.37 12.68 4.78
C LEU A 152 6.95 11.51 5.67
N ILE A 153 5.95 11.72 6.54
CA ILE A 153 5.21 10.65 7.22
C ILE A 153 3.78 10.59 6.67
N PHE A 154 3.24 9.39 6.47
CA PHE A 154 1.87 9.21 6.00
C PHE A 154 1.19 7.98 6.61
N GLY A 155 -0.14 7.95 6.54
CA GLY A 155 -0.90 6.79 7.00
C GLY A 155 -2.41 6.97 6.99
N SER A 156 -3.09 5.88 7.28
CA SER A 156 -4.56 5.80 7.25
C SER A 156 -5.26 6.56 8.37
N GLU A 157 -4.58 6.97 9.43
CA GLU A 157 -5.19 7.67 10.57
C GLU A 157 -4.31 8.77 11.15
N ILE A 158 -4.92 9.92 11.39
CA ILE A 158 -4.23 11.11 11.93
C ILE A 158 -3.57 10.84 13.28
N LYS A 159 -4.19 10.04 14.16
CA LYS A 159 -3.68 9.82 15.53
C LYS A 159 -2.27 9.25 15.60
N GLY A 160 -1.88 8.48 14.58
CA GLY A 160 -0.52 7.97 14.47
C GLY A 160 0.46 9.06 14.03
N LEU A 161 0.06 9.94 13.10
CA LEU A 161 0.89 11.07 12.66
C LEU A 161 1.13 12.06 13.79
N LEU A 162 0.08 12.43 14.54
CA LEU A 162 0.17 13.46 15.59
C LEU A 162 1.22 13.15 16.66
N LYS A 163 1.59 11.89 16.84
CA LYS A 163 2.66 11.52 17.77
C LYS A 163 4.05 11.97 17.31
N TYR A 164 4.21 12.30 16.03
CA TYR A 164 5.50 12.53 15.37
C TYR A 164 5.61 13.88 14.66
N VAL A 165 4.54 14.65 14.60
CA VAL A 165 4.46 15.95 13.90
C VAL A 165 4.73 17.15 14.85
N ASN A 166 5.20 16.90 16.06
CA ASN A 166 5.54 17.96 17.04
C ASN A 166 6.98 18.46 16.89
#